data_d287f9d20bb90c078ed40603145c4575
#
_entry.id   d287f9d20bb90c078ed40603145c4575
#
_cell.length_a   1.000
_cell.length_b   1.000
_cell.length_c   1.000
_cell.angle_alpha   90.00
_cell.angle_beta   90.00
_cell.angle_gamma   90.00
#
_symmetry.space_group_name_H-M   'P 1'
#
loop_
_entity.id
_entity.type
_entity.pdbx_description
1 polymer ?
#
loop_
_entity_poly.entity_id
_entity_poly.type
_entity_poly.pdbx_seq_one_letter_code
_entity_poly.pdbx_strand_id
1 'polypeptide(L)'
;MEKIPLTVVVGPTAGGKSAYAIQKAIELGGEIISGDSMQIYREMDIGTAKPSKEEMEGIPHHLIDICDIAEPFSAARFVTLAKAAIKDIVSRGKYPIIAGGTGLYIDTLVSGTELVATEDDPILRERLFAEANENGAEALHAKLAQIDPEAANAIHPNNVKRVVRALEMYYNTGITKTELDRRSKLRESEYEAHTVYIIPRERETIYNRINARVDVMFEMGLEKEVEALVAKGLRETPTASQAIGYKEFYPYFDGLCDIDSVKEAICLNTRHYAKRQLTWFNRKPASEMIYI
;
A
#
# COMPACT_ATOMS: atom_id res chain seq x y z
N MET A 1 -14.63 16.83 -20.13
CA MET A 1 -15.21 16.97 -18.79
C MET A 1 -14.23 17.76 -17.93
N GLU A 2 -14.70 18.63 -17.08
CA GLU A 2 -13.84 19.32 -16.11
C GLU A 2 -13.25 18.31 -15.15
N LYS A 3 -11.94 18.40 -14.89
CA LYS A 3 -11.25 17.45 -13.99
C LYS A 3 -11.61 17.76 -12.54
N ILE A 4 -11.72 16.72 -11.73
CA ILE A 4 -12.00 16.87 -10.30
C ILE A 4 -10.72 17.31 -9.58
N PRO A 5 -10.72 18.47 -8.86
CA PRO A 5 -9.57 18.88 -8.07
C PRO A 5 -9.36 17.90 -6.90
N LEU A 6 -8.10 17.49 -6.68
CA LEU A 6 -7.72 16.48 -5.69
C LEU A 6 -6.36 16.82 -5.09
N THR A 7 -6.27 16.90 -3.77
CA THR A 7 -4.96 16.98 -3.10
C THR A 7 -4.49 15.56 -2.72
N VAL A 8 -3.21 15.28 -3.00
CA VAL A 8 -2.61 13.97 -2.77
C VAL A 8 -1.37 14.14 -1.88
N VAL A 9 -1.45 13.71 -0.63
CA VAL A 9 -0.37 13.81 0.36
C VAL A 9 0.37 12.49 0.46
N VAL A 10 1.61 12.45 -0.03
CA VAL A 10 2.45 11.26 -0.08
C VAL A 10 3.77 11.43 0.67
N GLY A 11 4.42 10.33 0.99
CA GLY A 11 5.71 10.34 1.68
C GLY A 11 5.94 9.07 2.49
N PRO A 12 7.09 8.95 3.16
CA PRO A 12 7.43 7.79 3.95
C PRO A 12 6.53 7.67 5.19
N THR A 13 6.42 6.45 5.73
CA THR A 13 5.85 6.26 7.07
C THR A 13 6.64 7.09 8.10
N ALA A 14 6.01 7.49 9.18
CA ALA A 14 6.54 8.43 10.19
C ALA A 14 6.91 9.84 9.63
N GLY A 15 6.52 10.17 8.39
CA GLY A 15 6.80 11.47 7.76
C GLY A 15 5.82 12.61 8.10
N GLY A 16 4.79 12.38 8.94
CA GLY A 16 3.84 13.45 9.30
C GLY A 16 2.71 13.69 8.29
N LYS A 17 2.49 12.77 7.33
CA LYS A 17 1.43 12.89 6.32
C LYS A 17 0.04 13.14 6.89
N SER A 18 -0.34 12.39 7.96
CA SER A 18 -1.68 12.47 8.54
C SER A 18 -1.95 13.86 9.12
N ALA A 19 -1.03 14.39 9.92
CA ALA A 19 -1.17 15.74 10.48
C ALA A 19 -1.27 16.81 9.40
N TYR A 20 -0.44 16.71 8.36
CA TYR A 20 -0.52 17.64 7.23
C TYR A 20 -1.85 17.54 6.47
N ALA A 21 -2.35 16.32 6.23
CA ALA A 21 -3.61 16.10 5.53
C ALA A 21 -4.80 16.64 6.35
N ILE A 22 -4.80 16.48 7.66
CA ILE A 22 -5.83 17.02 8.55
C ILE A 22 -5.83 18.55 8.51
N GLN A 23 -4.65 19.18 8.61
CA GLN A 23 -4.53 20.62 8.46
C GLN A 23 -5.09 21.10 7.11
N LYS A 24 -4.76 20.42 6.01
CA LYS A 24 -5.29 20.75 4.68
C LYS A 24 -6.80 20.52 4.58
N ALA A 25 -7.32 19.50 5.23
CA ALA A 25 -8.77 19.25 5.26
C ALA A 25 -9.51 20.36 6.00
N ILE A 26 -8.96 20.90 7.09
CA ILE A 26 -9.52 22.06 7.79
C ILE A 26 -9.49 23.29 6.88
N GLU A 27 -8.34 23.58 6.26
CA GLU A 27 -8.16 24.74 5.38
C GLU A 27 -9.12 24.73 4.17
N LEU A 28 -9.34 23.57 3.56
CA LEU A 28 -10.11 23.42 2.31
C LEU A 28 -11.58 23.01 2.55
N GLY A 29 -12.00 22.80 3.79
CA GLY A 29 -13.31 22.24 4.09
C GLY A 29 -13.49 20.83 3.53
N GLY A 30 -12.41 20.05 3.54
CA GLY A 30 -12.30 18.76 2.87
C GLY A 30 -12.48 17.54 3.78
N GLU A 31 -12.38 16.36 3.17
CA GLU A 31 -12.40 15.06 3.84
C GLU A 31 -11.25 14.20 3.33
N ILE A 32 -10.76 13.29 4.16
CA ILE A 32 -9.57 12.50 3.89
C ILE A 32 -9.95 11.09 3.44
N ILE A 33 -9.25 10.59 2.43
CA ILE A 33 -9.30 9.21 1.96
C ILE A 33 -7.96 8.56 2.28
N SER A 34 -7.94 7.52 3.11
CA SER A 34 -6.70 6.81 3.45
C SER A 34 -6.18 6.05 2.23
N GLY A 35 -4.95 6.35 1.82
CA GLY A 35 -4.17 5.63 0.81
C GLY A 35 -3.19 4.62 1.44
N ASP A 36 -3.56 4.01 2.56
CA ASP A 36 -2.79 2.97 3.24
C ASP A 36 -3.44 1.60 3.05
N SER A 37 -2.64 0.59 2.72
CA SER A 37 -3.13 -0.77 2.43
C SER A 37 -3.44 -1.60 3.67
N MET A 38 -3.09 -1.15 4.87
CA MET A 38 -3.28 -1.90 6.12
C MET A 38 -4.30 -1.24 7.06
N GLN A 39 -4.45 0.09 7.03
CA GLN A 39 -5.48 0.80 7.83
C GLN A 39 -6.92 0.48 7.42
N ILE A 40 -7.10 -0.18 6.30
CA ILE A 40 -8.41 -0.67 5.82
C ILE A 40 -8.98 -1.79 6.67
N TYR A 41 -8.12 -2.54 7.38
CA TYR A 41 -8.52 -3.68 8.18
C TYR A 41 -8.98 -3.27 9.57
N ARG A 42 -10.16 -3.76 9.98
CA ARG A 42 -10.69 -3.58 11.32
C ARG A 42 -9.77 -4.23 12.34
N GLU A 43 -9.67 -3.62 13.53
CA GLU A 43 -8.88 -4.13 14.66
C GLU A 43 -7.35 -4.18 14.42
N MET A 44 -6.88 -3.75 13.26
CA MET A 44 -5.45 -3.54 13.00
C MET A 44 -5.13 -2.06 13.23
N ASP A 45 -5.05 -1.64 14.50
CA ASP A 45 -5.06 -0.23 14.88
C ASP A 45 -3.66 0.26 15.26
N ILE A 46 -3.06 -0.35 16.28
CA ILE A 46 -1.76 0.07 16.82
C ILE A 46 -0.65 -0.19 15.79
N GLY A 47 -0.56 -1.42 15.28
CA GLY A 47 0.52 -1.81 14.36
C GLY A 47 0.48 -1.08 13.02
N THR A 48 -0.67 -0.59 12.58
CA THR A 48 -0.81 0.22 11.36
C THR A 48 -0.66 1.72 11.60
N ALA A 49 -0.52 2.14 12.85
CA ALA A 49 -0.58 3.55 13.26
C ALA A 49 -1.85 4.24 12.70
N LYS A 50 -3.00 3.58 12.84
CA LYS A 50 -4.30 4.12 12.46
C LYS A 50 -4.58 5.37 13.30
N PRO A 51 -5.01 6.50 12.71
CA PRO A 51 -5.29 7.69 13.48
C PRO A 51 -6.48 7.45 14.43
N SER A 52 -6.33 7.89 15.69
CA SER A 52 -7.42 7.88 16.67
C SER A 52 -8.49 8.92 16.30
N LYS A 53 -9.66 8.85 16.95
CA LYS A 53 -10.74 9.83 16.74
C LYS A 53 -10.30 11.25 17.16
N GLU A 54 -9.47 11.34 18.18
CA GLU A 54 -8.88 12.58 18.65
C GLU A 54 -7.91 13.15 17.62
N GLU A 55 -7.02 12.29 17.06
CA GLU A 55 -6.08 12.69 16.04
C GLU A 55 -6.76 13.06 14.72
N MET A 56 -7.95 12.53 14.42
CA MET A 56 -8.74 12.91 13.25
C MET A 56 -9.35 14.32 13.35
N GLU A 57 -9.36 14.94 14.53
CA GLU A 57 -9.88 16.32 14.76
C GLU A 57 -11.29 16.58 14.18
N GLY A 58 -12.14 15.54 14.16
CA GLY A 58 -13.48 15.61 13.59
C GLY A 58 -13.55 15.60 12.06
N ILE A 59 -12.41 15.49 11.36
CA ILE A 59 -12.37 15.36 9.91
C ILE A 59 -12.79 13.93 9.51
N PRO A 60 -13.77 13.75 8.61
CA PRO A 60 -14.15 12.44 8.12
C PRO A 60 -12.98 11.77 7.38
N HIS A 61 -12.69 10.52 7.76
CA HIS A 61 -11.71 9.67 7.10
C HIS A 61 -12.41 8.49 6.43
N HIS A 62 -12.19 8.35 5.14
CA HIS A 62 -12.71 7.26 4.31
C HIS A 62 -11.67 6.18 4.10
N LEU A 63 -12.11 4.97 3.85
CA LEU A 63 -11.29 3.79 3.60
C LEU A 63 -10.42 3.38 4.80
N ILE A 64 -10.91 3.62 6.00
CA ILE A 64 -10.40 3.07 7.26
C ILE A 64 -11.46 2.11 7.80
N ASP A 65 -11.06 0.97 8.37
CA ASP A 65 -11.96 -0.03 9.00
C ASP A 65 -13.07 -0.58 8.08
N ILE A 66 -12.76 -0.79 6.82
CA ILE A 66 -13.73 -1.22 5.82
C ILE A 66 -13.70 -2.71 5.49
N CYS A 67 -12.66 -3.44 5.93
CA CYS A 67 -12.46 -4.86 5.65
C CYS A 67 -12.23 -5.66 6.92
N ASP A 68 -12.64 -6.91 6.92
CA ASP A 68 -12.19 -7.89 7.90
C ASP A 68 -10.84 -8.48 7.48
N ILE A 69 -10.05 -8.95 8.45
CA ILE A 69 -8.70 -9.47 8.17
C ILE A 69 -8.68 -10.65 7.19
N ALA A 70 -9.75 -11.44 7.14
CA ALA A 70 -9.89 -12.57 6.22
C ALA A 70 -10.16 -12.15 4.76
N GLU A 71 -10.60 -10.91 4.53
CA GLU A 71 -10.93 -10.44 3.20
C GLU A 71 -9.67 -10.08 2.41
N PRO A 72 -9.51 -10.57 1.16
CA PRO A 72 -8.45 -10.07 0.30
C PRO A 72 -8.74 -8.63 -0.12
N PHE A 73 -7.70 -7.81 -0.17
CA PHE A 73 -7.81 -6.44 -0.65
C PHE A 73 -6.77 -6.15 -1.73
N SER A 74 -7.21 -5.52 -2.81
CA SER A 74 -6.38 -5.26 -3.98
C SER A 74 -6.37 -3.78 -4.36
N ALA A 75 -5.37 -3.38 -5.18
CA ALA A 75 -5.32 -2.04 -5.75
C ALA A 75 -6.56 -1.72 -6.60
N ALA A 76 -7.15 -2.70 -7.29
CA ALA A 76 -8.38 -2.51 -8.06
C ALA A 76 -9.56 -2.18 -7.14
N ARG A 77 -9.71 -2.92 -6.03
CA ARG A 77 -10.75 -2.66 -5.02
C ARG A 77 -10.56 -1.28 -4.39
N PHE A 78 -9.31 -0.91 -4.07
CA PHE A 78 -8.99 0.44 -3.60
C PHE A 78 -9.46 1.52 -4.57
N VAL A 79 -9.08 1.42 -5.85
CA VAL A 79 -9.44 2.42 -6.86
C VAL A 79 -10.95 2.58 -6.99
N THR A 80 -11.69 1.47 -6.99
CA THR A 80 -13.17 1.49 -7.05
C THR A 80 -13.76 2.24 -5.86
N LEU A 81 -13.33 1.91 -4.65
CA LEU A 81 -13.83 2.52 -3.42
C LEU A 81 -13.39 3.99 -3.29
N ALA A 82 -12.14 4.31 -3.64
CA ALA A 82 -11.64 5.67 -3.60
C ALA A 82 -12.38 6.58 -4.61
N LYS A 83 -12.65 6.09 -5.81
CA LYS A 83 -13.47 6.82 -6.80
C LYS A 83 -14.88 7.10 -6.28
N ALA A 84 -15.50 6.12 -5.63
CA ALA A 84 -16.82 6.28 -5.03
C ALA A 84 -16.79 7.33 -3.90
N ALA A 85 -15.79 7.26 -3.01
CA ALA A 85 -15.60 8.24 -1.94
C ALA A 85 -15.36 9.65 -2.47
N ILE A 86 -14.51 9.82 -3.49
CA ILE A 86 -14.26 11.12 -4.12
C ILE A 86 -15.56 11.72 -4.68
N LYS A 87 -16.35 10.92 -5.41
CA LYS A 87 -17.63 11.36 -5.98
C LYS A 87 -18.62 11.79 -4.89
N ASP A 88 -18.72 11.04 -3.80
CA ASP A 88 -19.58 11.38 -2.67
C ASP A 88 -19.14 12.69 -2.01
N ILE A 89 -17.85 12.84 -1.69
CA ILE A 89 -17.27 14.05 -1.09
C ILE A 89 -17.60 15.28 -1.95
N VAL A 90 -17.31 15.20 -3.25
CA VAL A 90 -17.56 16.31 -4.20
C VAL A 90 -19.05 16.62 -4.33
N SER A 91 -19.91 15.60 -4.35
CA SER A 91 -21.37 15.79 -4.43
C SER A 91 -21.94 16.56 -3.24
N ARG A 92 -21.28 16.51 -2.09
CA ARG A 92 -21.61 17.25 -0.88
C ARG A 92 -20.93 18.62 -0.81
N GLY A 93 -20.25 19.06 -1.89
CA GLY A 93 -19.52 20.33 -1.95
C GLY A 93 -18.27 20.37 -1.07
N LYS A 94 -17.71 19.20 -0.72
CA LYS A 94 -16.49 19.06 0.06
C LYS A 94 -15.27 18.79 -0.84
N TYR A 95 -14.07 19.05 -0.32
CA TYR A 95 -12.83 18.88 -1.06
C TYR A 95 -12.18 17.52 -0.76
N PRO A 96 -11.88 16.68 -1.76
CA PRO A 96 -11.25 15.37 -1.53
C PRO A 96 -9.74 15.49 -1.33
N ILE A 97 -9.22 14.81 -0.29
CA ILE A 97 -7.80 14.72 0.01
C ILE A 97 -7.44 13.25 0.16
N ILE A 98 -6.41 12.79 -0.54
CA ILE A 98 -5.84 11.46 -0.34
C ILE A 98 -4.58 11.58 0.48
N ALA A 99 -4.45 10.79 1.53
CA ALA A 99 -3.23 10.74 2.34
C ALA A 99 -2.77 9.30 2.53
N GLY A 100 -1.54 8.98 2.13
CA GLY A 100 -1.05 7.61 2.32
C GLY A 100 0.37 7.35 1.83
N GLY A 101 0.78 6.10 2.06
CA GLY A 101 2.12 5.63 1.71
C GLY A 101 2.13 4.46 0.71
N THR A 102 0.96 3.96 0.31
CA THR A 102 0.86 2.86 -0.66
C THR A 102 0.89 3.40 -2.08
N GLY A 103 2.10 3.59 -2.61
CA GLY A 103 2.33 4.26 -3.89
C GLY A 103 1.57 3.63 -5.05
N LEU A 104 1.46 2.28 -5.09
CA LEU A 104 0.69 1.60 -6.14
C LEU A 104 -0.78 2.04 -6.15
N TYR A 105 -1.41 2.15 -4.98
CA TYR A 105 -2.82 2.53 -4.87
C TYR A 105 -3.05 3.94 -5.38
N ILE A 106 -2.24 4.86 -4.89
CA ILE A 106 -2.34 6.28 -5.21
C ILE A 106 -2.05 6.54 -6.69
N ASP A 107 -0.95 5.98 -7.21
CA ASP A 107 -0.58 6.14 -8.61
C ASP A 107 -1.66 5.60 -9.56
N THR A 108 -2.17 4.40 -9.26
CA THR A 108 -3.22 3.79 -10.10
C THR A 108 -4.48 4.64 -10.15
N LEU A 109 -4.89 5.20 -9.01
CA LEU A 109 -6.05 6.08 -8.94
C LEU A 109 -5.81 7.38 -9.70
N VAL A 110 -4.69 8.06 -9.41
CA VAL A 110 -4.40 9.39 -9.97
C VAL A 110 -4.08 9.34 -11.45
N SER A 111 -3.38 8.31 -11.93
CA SER A 111 -3.04 8.16 -13.36
C SER A 111 -4.19 7.66 -14.22
N GLY A 112 -5.28 7.19 -13.62
CA GLY A 112 -6.35 6.53 -14.35
C GLY A 112 -5.96 5.16 -14.95
N THR A 113 -4.88 4.56 -14.42
CA THR A 113 -4.40 3.24 -14.86
C THR A 113 -5.52 2.20 -14.76
N GLU A 114 -5.76 1.48 -15.84
CA GLU A 114 -6.69 0.37 -15.85
C GLU A 114 -6.04 -0.84 -15.17
N LEU A 115 -6.62 -1.23 -14.04
CA LEU A 115 -6.32 -2.53 -13.47
C LEU A 115 -7.33 -3.52 -14.05
N VAL A 116 -6.85 -4.41 -14.90
CA VAL A 116 -7.68 -5.52 -15.37
C VAL A 116 -8.00 -6.36 -14.14
N ALA A 117 -9.29 -6.46 -13.82
CA ALA A 117 -9.78 -7.44 -12.87
C ALA A 117 -9.53 -8.81 -13.49
N THR A 118 -8.42 -9.42 -13.14
CA THR A 118 -8.25 -10.84 -13.41
C THR A 118 -9.04 -11.58 -12.34
N GLU A 119 -9.90 -12.50 -12.75
CA GLU A 119 -10.40 -13.49 -11.80
C GLU A 119 -9.19 -14.11 -11.10
N ASP A 120 -9.24 -14.18 -9.77
CA ASP A 120 -8.19 -14.85 -9.03
C ASP A 120 -8.23 -16.33 -9.41
N ASP A 121 -7.19 -16.79 -10.09
CA ASP A 121 -6.97 -18.21 -10.37
C ASP A 121 -5.86 -18.74 -9.44
N PRO A 122 -6.21 -19.16 -8.22
CA PRO A 122 -5.23 -19.66 -7.28
C PRO A 122 -4.55 -20.93 -7.76
N ILE A 123 -5.22 -21.76 -8.58
CA ILE A 123 -4.67 -23.00 -9.12
C ILE A 123 -3.56 -22.66 -10.13
N LEU A 124 -3.82 -21.73 -11.04
CA LEU A 124 -2.80 -21.26 -11.99
C LEU A 124 -1.60 -20.65 -11.24
N ARG A 125 -1.88 -19.83 -10.22
CA ARG A 125 -0.85 -19.17 -9.41
C ARG A 125 0.05 -20.20 -8.70
N GLU A 126 -0.55 -21.19 -8.03
CA GLU A 126 0.18 -22.25 -7.35
C GLU A 126 1.03 -23.06 -8.34
N ARG A 127 0.47 -23.41 -9.49
CA ARG A 127 1.19 -24.12 -10.55
C ARG A 127 2.41 -23.33 -11.04
N LEU A 128 2.30 -22.02 -11.24
CA LEU A 128 3.42 -21.18 -11.68
C LEU A 128 4.50 -21.06 -10.59
N PHE A 129 4.11 -20.99 -9.31
CA PHE A 129 5.08 -21.01 -8.21
C PHE A 129 5.76 -22.37 -8.07
N ALA A 130 5.01 -23.47 -8.20
CA ALA A 130 5.58 -24.83 -8.20
C ALA A 130 6.59 -25.00 -9.35
N GLU A 131 6.25 -24.54 -10.54
CA GLU A 131 7.15 -24.56 -11.68
C GLU A 131 8.45 -23.75 -11.44
N ALA A 132 8.35 -22.57 -10.81
CA ALA A 132 9.54 -21.81 -10.44
C ALA A 132 10.42 -22.52 -9.40
N ASN A 133 9.81 -23.29 -8.48
CA ASN A 133 10.53 -24.07 -7.48
C ASN A 133 11.22 -25.30 -8.09
N GLU A 134 10.58 -25.97 -9.04
CA GLU A 134 11.08 -27.20 -9.68
C GLU A 134 12.14 -26.91 -10.74
N ASN A 135 11.88 -25.95 -11.62
CA ASN A 135 12.70 -25.66 -12.79
C ASN A 135 13.60 -24.44 -12.65
N GLY A 136 13.47 -23.70 -11.54
CA GLY A 136 14.20 -22.47 -11.26
C GLY A 136 13.50 -21.21 -11.78
N ALA A 137 13.81 -20.08 -11.14
CA ALA A 137 13.25 -18.76 -11.46
C ALA A 137 13.56 -18.30 -12.90
N GLU A 138 14.73 -18.68 -13.42
CA GLU A 138 15.17 -18.34 -14.77
C GLU A 138 14.34 -19.03 -15.85
N ALA A 139 13.94 -20.30 -15.64
CA ALA A 139 13.10 -21.04 -16.56
C ALA A 139 11.70 -20.40 -16.67
N LEU A 140 11.11 -20.01 -15.54
CA LEU A 140 9.83 -19.29 -15.54
C LEU A 140 9.95 -17.92 -16.21
N HIS A 141 11.05 -17.22 -15.97
CA HIS A 141 11.33 -15.92 -16.60
C HIS A 141 11.51 -16.05 -18.12
N ALA A 142 12.14 -17.11 -18.61
CA ALA A 142 12.27 -17.39 -20.04
C ALA A 142 10.90 -17.58 -20.71
N LYS A 143 9.91 -18.18 -20.02
CA LYS A 143 8.52 -18.24 -20.53
C LYS A 143 7.90 -16.83 -20.63
N LEU A 144 8.12 -15.97 -19.64
CA LEU A 144 7.67 -14.60 -19.74
C LEU A 144 8.31 -13.88 -20.91
N ALA A 145 9.61 -14.10 -21.16
CA ALA A 145 10.32 -13.49 -22.28
C ALA A 145 9.77 -13.90 -23.67
N GLN A 146 9.21 -15.11 -23.80
CA GLN A 146 8.54 -15.55 -25.02
C GLN A 146 7.20 -14.86 -25.25
N ILE A 147 6.49 -14.52 -24.18
CA ILE A 147 5.13 -13.94 -24.23
C ILE A 147 5.19 -12.40 -24.23
N ASP A 148 6.03 -11.83 -23.38
CA ASP A 148 6.16 -10.39 -23.15
C ASP A 148 7.64 -10.02 -22.93
N PRO A 149 8.42 -9.87 -24.03
CA PRO A 149 9.85 -9.56 -23.94
C PRO A 149 10.15 -8.25 -23.20
N GLU A 150 9.29 -7.23 -23.36
CA GLU A 150 9.47 -5.93 -22.67
C GLU A 150 9.29 -6.08 -21.15
N ALA A 151 8.26 -6.79 -20.73
CA ALA A 151 8.06 -7.07 -19.31
C ALA A 151 9.18 -7.93 -18.73
N ALA A 152 9.68 -8.92 -19.46
CA ALA A 152 10.80 -9.74 -19.03
C ALA A 152 12.07 -8.91 -18.85
N ASN A 153 12.38 -7.99 -19.76
CA ASN A 153 13.52 -7.07 -19.60
C ASN A 153 13.40 -6.15 -18.38
N ALA A 154 12.16 -5.79 -18.00
CA ALA A 154 11.89 -4.91 -16.85
C ALA A 154 11.82 -5.63 -15.51
N ILE A 155 11.61 -6.95 -15.51
CA ILE A 155 11.43 -7.77 -14.30
C ILE A 155 12.63 -8.69 -14.14
N HIS A 156 13.37 -8.55 -13.03
CA HIS A 156 14.49 -9.44 -12.74
C HIS A 156 13.99 -10.89 -12.50
N PRO A 157 14.68 -11.94 -13.01
CA PRO A 157 14.25 -13.34 -12.86
C PRO A 157 13.97 -13.75 -11.41
N ASN A 158 14.78 -13.32 -10.46
CA ASN A 158 14.59 -13.60 -9.03
C ASN A 158 13.34 -12.95 -8.43
N ASN A 159 12.68 -12.05 -9.16
CA ASN A 159 11.41 -11.50 -8.73
C ASN A 159 10.24 -12.39 -9.17
N VAL A 160 10.29 -13.66 -8.73
CA VAL A 160 9.32 -14.70 -9.11
C VAL A 160 7.87 -14.22 -8.95
N LYS A 161 7.55 -13.51 -7.87
CA LYS A 161 6.18 -12.97 -7.65
C LYS A 161 5.72 -12.07 -8.80
N ARG A 162 6.59 -11.22 -9.34
CA ARG A 162 6.24 -10.35 -10.48
C ARG A 162 6.19 -11.10 -11.79
N VAL A 163 7.06 -12.10 -11.99
CA VAL A 163 7.03 -12.96 -13.17
C VAL A 163 5.73 -13.75 -13.20
N VAL A 164 5.37 -14.41 -12.09
CA VAL A 164 4.10 -15.14 -11.93
C VAL A 164 2.91 -14.22 -12.23
N ARG A 165 2.89 -13.03 -11.64
CA ARG A 165 1.77 -12.09 -11.88
C ARG A 165 1.62 -11.66 -13.34
N ALA A 166 2.71 -11.45 -14.05
CA ALA A 166 2.68 -11.11 -15.48
C ALA A 166 2.17 -12.27 -16.33
N LEU A 167 2.60 -13.50 -16.04
CA LEU A 167 2.13 -14.72 -16.70
C LEU A 167 0.65 -15.00 -16.39
N GLU A 168 0.25 -14.94 -15.12
CA GLU A 168 -1.13 -15.11 -14.67
C GLU A 168 -2.07 -14.13 -15.39
N MET A 169 -1.69 -12.88 -15.50
CA MET A 169 -2.47 -11.87 -16.22
C MET A 169 -2.65 -12.26 -17.69
N TYR A 170 -1.58 -12.68 -18.35
CA TYR A 170 -1.65 -13.09 -19.77
C TYR A 170 -2.52 -14.35 -19.93
N TYR A 171 -2.34 -15.37 -19.10
CA TYR A 171 -3.12 -16.61 -19.23
C TYR A 171 -4.61 -16.41 -18.97
N ASN A 172 -4.97 -15.50 -18.04
CA ASN A 172 -6.37 -15.24 -17.73
C ASN A 172 -7.06 -14.29 -18.72
N THR A 173 -6.31 -13.39 -19.37
CA THR A 173 -6.92 -12.30 -20.17
C THR A 173 -6.49 -12.28 -21.64
N GLY A 174 -5.43 -12.99 -22.00
CA GLY A 174 -4.77 -12.87 -23.32
C GLY A 174 -4.03 -11.54 -23.52
N ILE A 175 -3.96 -10.66 -22.49
CA ILE A 175 -3.33 -9.34 -22.60
C ILE A 175 -2.00 -9.37 -21.84
N THR A 176 -0.91 -8.95 -22.51
CA THR A 176 0.40 -8.86 -21.87
C THR A 176 0.47 -7.66 -20.92
N LYS A 177 1.36 -7.74 -19.93
CA LYS A 177 1.63 -6.62 -19.01
C LYS A 177 2.05 -5.35 -19.77
N THR A 178 2.91 -5.48 -20.76
CA THR A 178 3.37 -4.37 -21.61
C THR A 178 2.22 -3.69 -22.34
N GLU A 179 1.31 -4.46 -22.91
CA GLU A 179 0.14 -3.91 -23.59
C GLU A 179 -0.81 -3.20 -22.64
N LEU A 180 -1.02 -3.76 -21.43
CA LEU A 180 -1.81 -3.10 -20.40
C LEU A 180 -1.19 -1.77 -19.96
N ASP A 181 0.12 -1.76 -19.70
CA ASP A 181 0.86 -0.54 -19.34
C ASP A 181 0.74 0.52 -20.45
N ARG A 182 0.77 0.11 -21.72
CA ARG A 182 0.60 1.00 -22.89
C ARG A 182 -0.81 1.60 -22.93
N ARG A 183 -1.85 0.79 -22.79
CA ARG A 183 -3.25 1.25 -22.75
C ARG A 183 -3.48 2.24 -21.59
N SER A 184 -2.90 1.94 -20.45
CA SER A 184 -3.01 2.80 -19.27
C SER A 184 -2.40 4.18 -19.50
N LYS A 185 -1.28 4.28 -20.22
CA LYS A 185 -0.63 5.56 -20.54
C LYS A 185 -1.42 6.45 -21.50
N LEU A 186 -2.34 5.86 -22.28
CA LEU A 186 -3.19 6.60 -23.21
C LEU A 186 -4.45 7.21 -22.55
N ARG A 187 -4.73 6.85 -21.31
CA ARG A 187 -5.88 7.37 -20.58
C ARG A 187 -5.54 8.70 -19.92
N GLU A 188 -6.43 9.65 -20.08
CA GLU A 188 -6.36 10.89 -19.30
C GLU A 188 -6.89 10.67 -17.88
N SER A 189 -6.24 11.28 -16.92
CA SER A 189 -6.71 11.31 -15.54
C SER A 189 -8.04 12.06 -15.43
N GLU A 190 -8.97 11.54 -14.63
CA GLU A 190 -10.21 12.23 -14.24
C GLU A 190 -9.94 13.36 -13.22
N TYR A 191 -8.71 13.42 -12.67
CA TYR A 191 -8.32 14.29 -11.57
C TYR A 191 -7.34 15.37 -12.00
N GLU A 192 -7.52 16.58 -11.47
CA GLU A 192 -6.49 17.61 -11.39
C GLU A 192 -5.78 17.45 -10.03
N ALA A 193 -4.75 16.62 -10.00
CA ALA A 193 -4.10 16.24 -8.76
C ALA A 193 -2.99 17.22 -8.38
N HIS A 194 -3.15 17.87 -7.22
CA HIS A 194 -2.08 18.61 -6.55
C HIS A 194 -1.35 17.66 -5.58
N THR A 195 -0.17 17.18 -5.98
CA THR A 195 0.61 16.21 -5.20
C THR A 195 1.62 16.91 -4.29
N VAL A 196 1.45 16.71 -3.00
CA VAL A 196 2.36 17.15 -1.94
C VAL A 196 3.21 15.98 -1.48
N TYR A 197 4.52 16.09 -1.65
CA TYR A 197 5.46 15.08 -1.21
C TYR A 197 6.21 15.52 0.04
N ILE A 198 5.98 14.83 1.16
CA ILE A 198 6.69 15.06 2.42
C ILE A 198 7.97 14.24 2.41
N ILE A 199 9.12 14.91 2.47
CA ILE A 199 10.46 14.32 2.33
C ILE A 199 11.30 14.65 3.55
N PRO A 200 11.95 13.67 4.19
CA PRO A 200 12.93 13.97 5.24
C PRO A 200 14.17 14.62 4.62
N ARG A 201 14.71 15.65 5.28
CA ARG A 201 16.02 16.23 4.91
C ARG A 201 17.11 15.19 5.08
N GLU A 202 17.04 14.44 6.16
CA GLU A 202 18.00 13.40 6.51
C GLU A 202 17.26 12.07 6.79
N ARG A 203 17.85 10.96 6.35
CA ARG A 203 17.26 9.62 6.59
C ARG A 203 17.14 9.29 8.06
N GLU A 204 18.07 9.78 8.85
CA GLU A 204 18.13 9.55 10.29
C GLU A 204 16.90 10.11 11.00
N THR A 205 16.38 11.25 10.56
CA THR A 205 15.13 11.83 11.07
C THR A 205 13.98 10.82 11.02
N ILE A 206 13.80 10.15 9.87
CA ILE A 206 12.76 9.13 9.74
C ILE A 206 13.06 7.89 10.58
N TYR A 207 14.31 7.47 10.66
CA TYR A 207 14.67 6.29 11.44
C TYR A 207 14.42 6.50 12.94
N ASN A 208 14.76 7.66 13.46
CA ASN A 208 14.50 8.04 14.87
C ASN A 208 12.99 8.12 15.14
N ARG A 209 12.20 8.70 14.24
CA ARG A 209 10.75 8.74 14.35
C ARG A 209 10.11 7.35 14.28
N ILE A 210 10.65 6.46 13.44
CA ILE A 210 10.19 5.06 13.36
C ILE A 210 10.44 4.35 14.67
N ASN A 211 11.66 4.47 15.24
CA ASN A 211 11.99 3.81 16.50
C ASN A 211 11.10 4.30 17.63
N ALA A 212 10.99 5.61 17.81
CA ALA A 212 10.11 6.19 18.82
C ALA A 212 8.64 5.76 18.65
N ARG A 213 8.16 5.66 17.42
CA ARG A 213 6.81 5.16 17.15
C ARG A 213 6.65 3.70 17.54
N VAL A 214 7.63 2.85 17.25
CA VAL A 214 7.59 1.43 17.65
C VAL A 214 7.58 1.31 19.18
N ASP A 215 8.38 2.12 19.89
CA ASP A 215 8.34 2.16 21.36
C ASP A 215 6.91 2.44 21.87
N VAL A 216 6.28 3.50 21.35
CA VAL A 216 4.90 3.86 21.71
C VAL A 216 3.90 2.75 21.35
N MET A 217 4.05 2.07 20.20
CA MET A 217 3.17 0.95 19.84
C MET A 217 3.23 -0.18 20.88
N PHE A 218 4.41 -0.51 21.38
CA PHE A 218 4.55 -1.52 22.46
C PHE A 218 3.92 -1.05 23.76
N GLU A 219 4.10 0.22 24.14
CA GLU A 219 3.46 0.82 25.32
C GLU A 219 1.92 0.81 25.21
N MET A 220 1.38 1.02 24.02
CA MET A 220 -0.06 0.94 23.74
C MET A 220 -0.61 -0.49 23.74
N GLY A 221 0.24 -1.51 23.77
CA GLY A 221 -0.16 -2.91 23.84
C GLY A 221 -0.24 -3.62 22.50
N LEU A 222 0.65 -3.29 21.55
CA LEU A 222 0.74 -3.94 20.24
C LEU A 222 0.77 -5.47 20.32
N GLU A 223 1.51 -6.03 21.29
CA GLU A 223 1.58 -7.49 21.48
C GLU A 223 0.19 -8.11 21.68
N LYS A 224 -0.65 -7.50 22.52
CA LYS A 224 -2.01 -7.98 22.81
C LYS A 224 -2.92 -7.85 21.58
N GLU A 225 -2.77 -6.76 20.81
CA GLU A 225 -3.50 -6.60 19.54
C GLU A 225 -3.16 -7.73 18.58
N VAL A 226 -1.87 -8.03 18.41
CA VAL A 226 -1.43 -9.11 17.50
C VAL A 226 -1.84 -10.47 17.99
N GLU A 227 -1.72 -10.78 19.28
CA GLU A 227 -2.16 -12.04 19.88
C GLU A 227 -3.66 -12.27 19.63
N ALA A 228 -4.50 -11.26 19.85
CA ALA A 228 -5.94 -11.33 19.59
C ALA A 228 -6.28 -11.58 18.13
N LEU A 229 -5.55 -10.95 17.20
CA LEU A 229 -5.74 -11.13 15.76
C LEU A 229 -5.22 -12.50 15.29
N VAL A 230 -4.12 -13.00 15.84
CA VAL A 230 -3.62 -14.36 15.57
C VAL A 230 -4.63 -15.41 16.02
N ALA A 231 -5.27 -15.22 17.17
CA ALA A 231 -6.35 -16.10 17.64
C ALA A 231 -7.59 -16.08 16.70
N LYS A 232 -7.75 -15.00 15.91
CA LYS A 232 -8.79 -14.88 14.86
C LYS A 232 -8.34 -15.37 13.48
N GLY A 233 -7.15 -15.98 13.37
CA GLY A 233 -6.65 -16.52 12.09
C GLY A 233 -5.84 -15.54 11.24
N LEU A 234 -5.26 -14.50 11.80
CA LEU A 234 -4.46 -13.51 11.04
C LEU A 234 -3.34 -14.17 10.20
N ARG A 235 -2.69 -15.22 10.71
CA ARG A 235 -1.55 -15.87 10.03
C ARG A 235 -1.93 -16.44 8.66
N GLU A 236 -3.15 -16.93 8.52
CA GLU A 236 -3.67 -17.61 7.34
C GLU A 236 -4.32 -16.65 6.33
N THR A 237 -4.41 -15.36 6.67
CA THR A 237 -5.07 -14.38 5.79
C THR A 237 -4.20 -14.04 4.58
N PRO A 238 -4.81 -13.78 3.40
CA PRO A 238 -4.05 -13.60 2.16
C PRO A 238 -3.23 -12.29 2.11
N THR A 239 -3.68 -11.25 2.79
CA THR A 239 -3.07 -9.92 2.71
C THR A 239 -2.64 -9.39 4.08
N ALA A 240 -3.55 -9.40 5.06
CA ALA A 240 -3.32 -8.83 6.38
C ALA A 240 -2.14 -9.51 7.12
N SER A 241 -1.93 -10.83 6.91
CA SER A 241 -0.81 -11.59 7.48
C SER A 241 0.58 -11.02 7.15
N GLN A 242 0.70 -10.21 6.10
CA GLN A 242 1.97 -9.65 5.63
C GLN A 242 2.28 -8.28 6.21
N ALA A 243 1.38 -7.73 7.05
CA ALA A 243 1.53 -6.41 7.63
C ALA A 243 2.78 -6.33 8.52
N ILE A 244 3.55 -5.25 8.34
CA ILE A 244 4.66 -4.91 9.25
C ILE A 244 4.06 -4.49 10.58
N GLY A 245 4.66 -4.93 11.67
CA GLY A 245 4.12 -4.76 13.02
C GLY A 245 3.30 -5.96 13.50
N TYR A 246 2.98 -6.91 12.61
CA TYR A 246 2.20 -8.11 12.94
C TYR A 246 2.98 -9.40 12.64
N LYS A 247 3.46 -9.57 11.44
CA LYS A 247 4.17 -10.79 11.04
C LYS A 247 5.46 -11.04 11.81
N GLU A 248 6.06 -10.01 12.36
CA GLU A 248 7.28 -10.09 13.16
C GLU A 248 7.03 -10.80 14.51
N PHE A 249 5.77 -10.86 14.97
CA PHE A 249 5.41 -11.60 16.18
C PHE A 249 5.27 -13.11 15.96
N TYR A 250 5.13 -13.61 14.71
CA TYR A 250 4.89 -15.02 14.48
C TYR A 250 6.01 -15.90 15.05
N PRO A 251 7.31 -15.63 14.82
CA PRO A 251 8.38 -16.39 15.45
C PRO A 251 8.38 -16.32 16.98
N TYR A 252 7.97 -15.19 17.57
CA TYR A 252 7.88 -15.02 19.02
C TYR A 252 6.80 -15.93 19.62
N PHE A 253 5.61 -15.94 19.03
CA PHE A 253 4.53 -16.84 19.47
C PHE A 253 4.86 -18.32 19.24
N ASP A 254 5.77 -18.63 18.33
CA ASP A 254 6.28 -19.98 18.09
C ASP A 254 7.46 -20.35 19.03
N GLY A 255 7.86 -19.43 19.93
CA GLY A 255 8.96 -19.63 20.88
C GLY A 255 10.37 -19.59 20.26
N LEU A 256 10.51 -19.02 19.06
CA LEU A 256 11.76 -18.99 18.29
C LEU A 256 12.61 -17.74 18.52
N CYS A 257 12.06 -16.71 19.14
CA CYS A 257 12.78 -15.47 19.49
C CYS A 257 12.14 -14.79 20.69
N ASP A 258 12.80 -13.78 21.25
CA ASP A 258 12.30 -12.94 22.33
C ASP A 258 11.58 -11.70 21.78
N ILE A 259 10.94 -10.94 22.69
CA ILE A 259 10.17 -9.75 22.35
C ILE A 259 11.06 -8.59 21.86
N ASP A 260 12.30 -8.51 22.33
CA ASP A 260 13.24 -7.49 21.87
C ASP A 260 13.62 -7.71 20.42
N SER A 261 13.82 -8.97 20.01
CA SER A 261 14.02 -9.35 18.60
C SER A 261 12.83 -8.97 17.71
N VAL A 262 11.59 -9.11 18.20
CA VAL A 262 10.39 -8.65 17.47
C VAL A 262 10.44 -7.15 17.25
N LYS A 263 10.73 -6.38 18.28
CA LYS A 263 10.82 -4.93 18.25
C LYS A 263 11.88 -4.45 17.23
N GLU A 264 13.06 -5.05 17.28
CA GLU A 264 14.14 -4.76 16.32
C GLU A 264 13.72 -5.09 14.88
N ALA A 265 13.06 -6.23 14.66
CA ALA A 265 12.57 -6.64 13.36
C ALA A 265 11.51 -5.67 12.82
N ILE A 266 10.58 -5.19 13.64
CA ILE A 266 9.59 -4.18 13.25
C ILE A 266 10.30 -2.88 12.85
N CYS A 267 11.24 -2.39 13.65
CA CYS A 267 12.02 -1.19 13.33
C CYS A 267 12.73 -1.33 11.98
N LEU A 268 13.44 -2.44 11.77
CA LEU A 268 14.19 -2.71 10.54
C LEU A 268 13.27 -2.78 9.31
N ASN A 269 12.19 -3.56 9.40
CA ASN A 269 11.24 -3.75 8.30
C ASN A 269 10.50 -2.45 7.96
N THR A 270 10.19 -1.61 8.97
CA THR A 270 9.59 -0.30 8.78
C THR A 270 10.56 0.68 8.12
N ARG A 271 11.85 0.67 8.48
CA ARG A 271 12.88 1.46 7.77
C ARG A 271 13.03 1.02 6.32
N HIS A 272 13.00 -0.28 6.04
CA HIS A 272 13.02 -0.81 4.68
C HIS A 272 11.77 -0.37 3.90
N TYR A 273 10.61 -0.34 4.55
CA TYR A 273 9.38 0.14 3.94
C TYR A 273 9.46 1.64 3.61
N ALA A 274 9.91 2.46 4.56
CA ALA A 274 10.13 3.89 4.33
C ALA A 274 11.10 4.15 3.15
N LYS A 275 12.19 3.38 3.05
CA LYS A 275 13.12 3.45 1.91
C LYS A 275 12.43 3.12 0.58
N ARG A 276 11.56 2.10 0.54
CA ARG A 276 10.80 1.75 -0.67
C ARG A 276 9.83 2.87 -1.05
N GLN A 277 9.15 3.49 -0.08
CA GLN A 277 8.27 4.64 -0.32
C GLN A 277 9.01 5.84 -0.89
N LEU A 278 10.17 6.21 -0.30
CA LEU A 278 11.03 7.27 -0.81
C LEU A 278 11.48 6.97 -2.26
N THR A 279 11.92 5.75 -2.53
CA THR A 279 12.33 5.33 -3.88
C THR A 279 11.17 5.40 -4.87
N TRP A 280 9.96 5.09 -4.43
CA TRP A 280 8.76 5.15 -5.27
C TRP A 280 8.40 6.58 -5.64
N PHE A 281 8.25 7.44 -4.64
CA PHE A 281 7.77 8.80 -4.85
C PHE A 281 8.83 9.74 -5.47
N ASN A 282 10.12 9.51 -5.22
CA ASN A 282 11.21 10.28 -5.88
C ASN A 282 11.24 10.14 -7.42
N ARG A 283 10.55 9.15 -7.98
CA ARG A 283 10.46 8.95 -9.43
C ARG A 283 9.29 9.71 -10.07
N LYS A 284 8.48 10.38 -9.25
CA LYS A 284 7.24 11.02 -9.67
C LYS A 284 7.34 12.53 -9.52
N PRO A 285 6.75 13.29 -10.45
CA PRO A 285 6.63 14.72 -10.25
C PRO A 285 5.71 15.00 -9.05
N ALA A 286 6.11 15.95 -8.22
CA ALA A 286 5.26 16.50 -7.17
C ALA A 286 4.97 17.97 -7.48
N SER A 287 3.76 18.43 -7.15
CA SER A 287 3.40 19.84 -7.26
C SER A 287 4.08 20.68 -6.18
N GLU A 288 4.28 20.05 -5.01
CA GLU A 288 4.90 20.68 -3.84
C GLU A 288 5.78 19.66 -3.10
N MET A 289 6.93 20.12 -2.59
CA MET A 289 7.82 19.32 -1.73
C MET A 289 7.95 19.97 -0.36
N ILE A 290 7.65 19.21 0.69
CA ILE A 290 7.79 19.66 2.09
C ILE A 290 8.92 18.88 2.74
N TYR A 291 9.92 19.60 3.22
CA TYR A 291 11.07 19.01 3.90
C TYR A 291 10.89 19.05 5.41
N ILE A 292 11.06 17.89 6.06
CA ILE A 292 10.96 17.70 7.51
C ILE A 292 12.28 17.27 8.14
#